data_fee436524bd959eb1eb12fcdcac29f31
#
_entry.id   fee436524bd959eb1eb12fcdcac29f31
#
_cell.length_a   1.000
_cell.length_b   1.000
_cell.length_c   1.000
_cell.angle_alpha   90.00
_cell.angle_beta   90.00
_cell.angle_gamma   90.00
#
_symmetry.space_group_name_H-M   'P 1'
#
loop_
_entity.id
_entity.type
_entity.pdbx_description
1 polymer ?
#
loop_
_entity_poly.entity_id
_entity_poly.type
_entity_poly.pdbx_seq_one_letter_code
_entity_poly.pdbx_strand_id
1 'polypeptide(L)'
;MKKSSWKIRALALTLMAVCWLSGCSAHKEISVTAAETQEETRELSLNTETEAETQPEAEPEGRYEKDGKIQSYLTGEWTDVAKANRRPLAIMMSNDKAALPQYGINHAGVVYEAPVEGSMNRYMALIEDYDDLDRIGSVRSCRPYYTFFAREFEAVYAHYGQNTFALPYLEQMEHLDGIKGNGASAYFRTKDRKTPHNAYASGPKLRQAIEASGYADAYPESYEGHYTFAPESAPVCFEDGIAAAKVVPGYQLSNPWFEYHPEDGLYYRYQYGGPHMGDAGQI
;
A
#
# COMPACT_ATOMS: atom_id res chain seq x y z
N MET A 1 -13.98 11.62 -57.83
CA MET A 1 -15.45 11.74 -57.75
C MET A 1 -16.05 10.43 -57.31
N LYS A 2 -16.58 10.36 -56.07
CA LYS A 2 -17.77 9.58 -55.64
C LYS A 2 -17.97 9.86 -54.16
N LYS A 3 -18.98 10.68 -53.90
CA LYS A 3 -19.53 10.96 -52.58
C LYS A 3 -20.37 9.77 -52.14
N SER A 4 -20.22 9.31 -50.93
CA SER A 4 -21.17 8.41 -50.26
C SER A 4 -21.68 9.08 -49.00
N SER A 5 -22.95 9.38 -49.03
CA SER A 5 -23.73 10.00 -47.99
C SER A 5 -24.15 8.97 -46.93
N TRP A 6 -23.90 9.23 -45.64
CA TRP A 6 -24.42 8.42 -44.55
C TRP A 6 -25.70 9.05 -44.01
N LYS A 7 -26.78 8.31 -44.12
CA LYS A 7 -28.10 8.68 -43.62
C LYS A 7 -28.22 8.41 -42.13
N ILE A 8 -28.53 9.47 -41.40
CA ILE A 8 -28.98 9.47 -40.00
C ILE A 8 -30.38 8.83 -39.98
N ARG A 9 -30.57 7.81 -39.18
CA ARG A 9 -31.90 7.32 -38.78
C ARG A 9 -32.07 7.57 -37.27
N ALA A 10 -32.89 8.57 -36.99
CA ALA A 10 -33.55 8.75 -35.68
C ALA A 10 -34.61 7.67 -35.52
N LEU A 11 -34.70 7.05 -34.35
CA LEU A 11 -35.92 6.34 -33.96
C LEU A 11 -36.29 6.69 -32.55
N ALA A 12 -37.59 6.96 -32.42
CA ALA A 12 -38.29 7.67 -31.39
C ALA A 12 -38.47 6.90 -30.07
N LEU A 13 -38.70 7.70 -29.03
CA LEU A 13 -39.28 7.40 -27.72
C LEU A 13 -40.46 6.42 -27.75
N THR A 14 -40.52 5.58 -26.71
CA THR A 14 -41.81 5.18 -26.13
C THR A 14 -41.71 5.18 -24.60
N LEU A 15 -42.42 6.10 -24.00
CA LEU A 15 -42.81 6.12 -22.57
C LEU A 15 -43.76 4.96 -22.31
N MET A 16 -43.63 4.27 -21.19
CA MET A 16 -44.78 3.71 -20.48
C MET A 16 -44.57 3.81 -18.98
N ALA A 17 -45.59 4.37 -18.37
CA ALA A 17 -45.69 4.71 -16.96
C ALA A 17 -46.42 3.60 -16.18
N VAL A 18 -46.17 3.62 -14.85
CA VAL A 18 -47.09 3.33 -13.73
C VAL A 18 -47.49 1.87 -13.48
N CYS A 19 -47.10 1.40 -12.29
CA CYS A 19 -48.07 0.86 -11.32
C CYS A 19 -47.48 0.89 -9.90
N TRP A 20 -48.12 1.68 -9.08
CA TRP A 20 -48.10 1.64 -7.62
C TRP A 20 -48.87 0.42 -7.15
N LEU A 21 -48.33 -0.34 -6.22
CA LEU A 21 -49.15 -1.16 -5.30
C LEU A 21 -48.49 -1.14 -3.92
N SER A 22 -49.23 -0.53 -3.02
CA SER A 22 -49.05 -0.52 -1.57
C SER A 22 -49.20 -1.94 -1.02
N GLY A 23 -48.31 -2.33 -0.13
CA GLY A 23 -48.44 -3.53 0.70
C GLY A 23 -48.10 -3.19 2.14
N CYS A 24 -49.12 -2.89 2.94
CA CYS A 24 -49.08 -2.88 4.39
C CYS A 24 -48.79 -4.30 4.88
N SER A 25 -47.83 -4.50 5.75
CA SER A 25 -47.75 -5.69 6.57
C SER A 25 -47.51 -5.33 8.03
N ALA A 26 -48.35 -5.88 8.85
CA ALA A 26 -48.71 -5.59 10.22
C ALA A 26 -47.54 -5.79 11.22
N HIS A 27 -47.41 -4.85 12.13
CA HIS A 27 -46.73 -5.02 13.42
C HIS A 27 -47.52 -6.01 14.27
N LYS A 28 -46.83 -7.00 14.78
CA LYS A 28 -47.34 -7.91 15.81
C LYS A 28 -46.69 -7.52 17.14
N GLU A 29 -47.44 -6.79 17.94
CA GLU A 29 -47.07 -6.53 19.33
C GLU A 29 -47.20 -7.82 20.14
N ILE A 30 -46.13 -8.19 20.85
CA ILE A 30 -46.16 -9.22 21.85
C ILE A 30 -46.19 -8.52 23.21
N SER A 31 -47.37 -8.53 23.83
CA SER A 31 -47.55 -8.14 25.21
C SER A 31 -47.06 -9.24 26.14
N VAL A 32 -46.07 -8.94 26.96
CA VAL A 32 -45.64 -9.82 28.08
C VAL A 32 -46.32 -9.32 29.35
N THR A 33 -47.20 -10.14 29.87
CA THR A 33 -47.86 -9.96 31.16
C THR A 33 -46.87 -10.25 32.30
N ALA A 34 -46.77 -9.31 33.24
CA ALA A 34 -46.05 -9.47 34.49
C ALA A 34 -46.80 -10.45 35.38
N ALA A 35 -46.07 -11.41 35.94
CA ALA A 35 -46.50 -12.20 37.10
C ALA A 35 -45.63 -11.84 38.28
N GLU A 36 -46.21 -11.18 39.27
CA GLU A 36 -45.66 -10.99 40.60
C GLU A 36 -45.54 -12.34 41.30
N THR A 37 -44.37 -12.59 41.89
CA THR A 37 -44.29 -13.53 43.02
C THR A 37 -43.30 -12.97 44.05
N GLN A 38 -43.81 -12.83 45.24
CA GLN A 38 -43.16 -12.27 46.42
C GLN A 38 -42.15 -13.22 47.06
N GLU A 39 -41.16 -12.57 47.66
CA GLU A 39 -40.42 -12.90 48.91
C GLU A 39 -39.80 -14.27 49.11
N GLU A 40 -38.47 -14.25 49.26
CA GLU A 40 -37.82 -14.71 50.47
C GLU A 40 -36.43 -14.08 50.63
N THR A 41 -36.31 -13.23 51.67
CA THR A 41 -35.08 -12.61 52.12
C THR A 41 -34.19 -13.68 52.74
N ARG A 42 -33.00 -13.90 52.19
CA ARG A 42 -31.89 -14.57 52.86
C ARG A 42 -30.63 -13.77 52.66
N GLU A 43 -30.26 -12.99 53.70
CA GLU A 43 -28.94 -12.39 53.83
C GLU A 43 -27.88 -13.49 53.87
N LEU A 44 -27.09 -13.58 52.78
CA LEU A 44 -25.78 -14.20 52.80
C LEU A 44 -24.76 -13.09 52.51
N SER A 45 -24.10 -12.62 53.57
CA SER A 45 -22.93 -11.78 53.40
C SER A 45 -21.78 -12.64 52.85
N LEU A 46 -21.58 -12.59 51.54
CA LEU A 46 -20.34 -13.00 50.88
C LEU A 46 -19.44 -11.76 50.78
N ASN A 47 -18.34 -11.80 51.52
CA ASN A 47 -17.18 -10.97 51.23
C ASN A 47 -16.69 -11.33 49.81
N THR A 48 -17.11 -10.57 48.83
CA THR A 48 -16.48 -10.58 47.50
C THR A 48 -15.42 -9.50 47.55
N GLU A 49 -14.17 -9.90 47.74
CA GLU A 49 -13.05 -9.09 47.29
C GLU A 49 -13.27 -8.86 45.80
N THR A 50 -13.70 -7.69 45.46
CA THR A 50 -13.76 -7.23 44.07
C THR A 50 -12.32 -7.03 43.66
N GLU A 51 -11.73 -8.01 42.97
CA GLU A 51 -10.60 -7.74 42.12
C GLU A 51 -11.07 -6.63 41.16
N ALA A 52 -10.48 -5.45 41.30
CA ALA A 52 -10.69 -4.36 40.40
C ALA A 52 -10.16 -4.86 39.05
N GLU A 53 -11.06 -5.21 38.14
CA GLU A 53 -10.74 -5.33 36.71
C GLU A 53 -10.17 -3.98 36.30
N THR A 54 -8.86 -3.96 36.13
CA THR A 54 -8.14 -2.82 35.56
C THR A 54 -8.67 -2.70 34.15
N GLN A 55 -9.56 -1.75 33.90
CA GLN A 55 -9.94 -1.40 32.53
C GLN A 55 -8.64 -1.10 31.77
N PRO A 56 -8.42 -1.69 30.60
CA PRO A 56 -7.27 -1.37 29.80
C PRO A 56 -7.26 0.15 29.59
N GLU A 57 -6.14 0.77 29.94
CA GLU A 57 -5.91 2.20 29.74
C GLU A 57 -6.11 2.47 28.25
N ALA A 58 -6.98 3.44 27.91
CA ALA A 58 -7.25 3.76 26.51
C ALA A 58 -5.94 4.18 25.84
N GLU A 59 -5.64 3.54 24.71
CA GLU A 59 -4.46 3.92 23.93
C GLU A 59 -4.55 5.40 23.50
N PRO A 60 -3.44 6.15 23.54
CA PRO A 60 -3.42 7.53 23.09
C PRO A 60 -3.94 7.65 21.65
N GLU A 61 -4.72 8.71 21.37
CA GLU A 61 -5.11 8.98 19.99
C GLU A 61 -3.88 9.41 19.16
N GLY A 62 -3.77 8.86 17.94
CA GLY A 62 -2.71 9.16 17.02
C GLY A 62 -1.43 8.36 17.25
N ARG A 63 -0.37 8.77 16.56
CA ARG A 63 0.94 8.11 16.60
C ARG A 63 1.70 8.52 17.86
N TYR A 64 2.08 7.58 18.69
CA TYR A 64 2.78 7.80 19.96
C TYR A 64 3.97 6.85 20.14
N GLU A 65 4.84 7.19 21.07
CA GLU A 65 6.02 6.40 21.41
C GLU A 65 5.69 5.45 22.57
N LYS A 66 6.05 4.16 22.44
CA LYS A 66 5.86 3.11 23.44
C LYS A 66 7.09 2.22 23.45
N ASP A 67 7.70 2.03 24.62
CA ASP A 67 8.87 1.16 24.82
C ASP A 67 10.05 1.47 23.88
N GLY A 68 10.27 2.75 23.55
CA GLY A 68 11.33 3.21 22.64
C GLY A 68 11.04 2.94 21.15
N LYS A 69 9.82 2.58 20.84
CA LYS A 69 9.31 2.37 19.48
C LYS A 69 8.17 3.32 19.16
N ILE A 70 7.92 3.51 17.88
CA ILE A 70 6.79 4.28 17.37
C ILE A 70 6.25 3.56 16.13
N GLN A 71 4.98 3.74 15.82
CA GLN A 71 4.40 3.13 14.63
C GLN A 71 4.96 3.77 13.35
N SER A 72 5.31 2.93 12.38
CA SER A 72 5.68 3.38 11.04
C SER A 72 4.50 4.10 10.37
N TYR A 73 4.77 5.22 9.71
CA TYR A 73 3.78 5.89 8.84
C TYR A 73 3.42 5.06 7.61
N LEU A 74 4.27 4.10 7.25
CA LEU A 74 4.12 3.31 6.03
C LEU A 74 3.35 2.01 6.27
N THR A 75 3.59 1.34 7.41
CA THR A 75 3.04 -0.01 7.69
C THR A 75 2.16 -0.09 8.91
N GLY A 76 2.20 0.91 9.81
CA GLY A 76 1.56 0.85 11.14
C GLY A 76 2.28 -0.04 12.15
N GLU A 77 3.32 -0.75 11.74
CA GLU A 77 4.09 -1.63 12.63
C GLU A 77 4.98 -0.83 13.59
N TRP A 78 5.18 -1.38 14.81
CA TRP A 78 6.06 -0.80 15.81
C TRP A 78 7.54 -1.01 15.43
N THR A 79 8.26 0.08 15.20
CA THR A 79 9.67 0.08 14.82
C THR A 79 10.46 1.14 15.59
N ASP A 80 11.78 1.15 15.42
CA ASP A 80 12.66 2.12 16.05
C ASP A 80 12.28 3.55 15.66
N VAL A 81 12.21 4.47 16.63
CA VAL A 81 11.83 5.87 16.43
C VAL A 81 12.64 6.54 15.32
N ALA A 82 13.95 6.29 15.28
CA ALA A 82 14.84 6.87 14.27
C ALA A 82 14.49 6.38 12.85
N LYS A 83 14.09 5.12 12.69
CA LYS A 83 13.69 4.54 11.39
C LYS A 83 12.32 5.05 10.96
N ALA A 84 11.35 5.02 11.86
CA ALA A 84 9.97 5.41 11.58
C ALA A 84 9.80 6.92 11.30
N ASN A 85 10.69 7.76 11.81
CA ASN A 85 10.67 9.21 11.56
C ASN A 85 11.48 9.62 10.33
N ARG A 86 12.14 8.66 9.68
CA ARG A 86 12.89 8.90 8.46
C ARG A 86 11.99 8.79 7.22
N ARG A 87 12.20 9.69 6.28
CA ARG A 87 11.52 9.65 4.98
C ARG A 87 11.89 8.37 4.22
N PRO A 88 10.92 7.66 3.66
CA PRO A 88 11.20 6.42 2.94
C PRO A 88 11.86 6.71 1.58
N LEU A 89 12.52 5.70 1.06
CA LEU A 89 12.96 5.65 -0.32
C LEU A 89 11.79 5.17 -1.18
N ALA A 90 11.39 5.95 -2.21
CA ALA A 90 10.48 5.50 -3.26
C ALA A 90 11.29 5.11 -4.49
N ILE A 91 11.52 3.83 -4.74
CA ILE A 91 12.41 3.38 -5.82
C ILE A 91 11.67 2.67 -6.95
N MET A 92 11.95 3.10 -8.19
CA MET A 92 11.38 2.51 -9.40
C MET A 92 11.98 1.15 -9.71
N MET A 93 11.16 0.11 -9.79
CA MET A 93 11.61 -1.25 -10.09
C MET A 93 10.96 -1.83 -11.35
N SER A 94 11.74 -2.64 -12.07
CA SER A 94 11.25 -3.39 -13.23
C SER A 94 10.34 -4.55 -12.81
N ASN A 95 9.25 -4.74 -13.54
CA ASN A 95 8.44 -5.97 -13.47
C ASN A 95 8.54 -6.80 -14.77
N ASP A 96 9.62 -6.68 -15.51
CA ASP A 96 9.90 -7.55 -16.64
C ASP A 96 10.37 -8.93 -16.15
N LYS A 97 9.98 -10.01 -16.84
CA LYS A 97 10.40 -11.38 -16.49
C LYS A 97 11.92 -11.52 -16.43
N ALA A 98 12.66 -10.80 -17.27
CA ALA A 98 14.13 -10.82 -17.27
C ALA A 98 14.76 -10.05 -16.09
N ALA A 99 13.94 -9.35 -15.32
CA ALA A 99 14.36 -8.62 -14.11
C ALA A 99 14.13 -9.41 -12.82
N LEU A 100 13.54 -10.59 -12.89
CA LEU A 100 13.25 -11.44 -11.73
C LEU A 100 14.49 -12.25 -11.27
N PRO A 101 14.64 -12.50 -9.96
CA PRO A 101 13.92 -11.90 -8.85
C PRO A 101 14.28 -10.42 -8.70
N GLN A 102 13.34 -9.60 -8.17
CA GLN A 102 13.70 -8.24 -7.76
C GLN A 102 14.49 -8.29 -6.46
N TYR A 103 15.52 -7.45 -6.37
CA TYR A 103 16.35 -7.31 -5.18
C TYR A 103 15.83 -6.17 -4.30
N GLY A 104 15.70 -6.42 -3.01
CA GLY A 104 15.26 -5.46 -2.01
C GLY A 104 13.75 -5.23 -1.97
N ILE A 105 12.95 -5.84 -2.84
CA ILE A 105 11.48 -5.63 -2.86
C ILE A 105 10.80 -6.21 -1.61
N ASN A 106 11.35 -7.26 -1.00
CA ASN A 106 10.83 -7.85 0.24
C ASN A 106 10.98 -6.92 1.47
N HIS A 107 11.76 -5.83 1.35
CA HIS A 107 11.91 -4.80 2.38
C HIS A 107 10.93 -3.63 2.20
N ALA A 108 10.09 -3.66 1.17
CA ALA A 108 9.12 -2.62 0.92
C ALA A 108 7.91 -2.78 1.85
N GLY A 109 7.57 -1.73 2.59
CA GLY A 109 6.31 -1.67 3.34
C GLY A 109 5.10 -1.48 2.42
N VAL A 110 5.30 -0.77 1.28
CA VAL A 110 4.25 -0.55 0.26
C VAL A 110 4.85 -0.68 -1.13
N VAL A 111 4.11 -1.29 -2.05
CA VAL A 111 4.48 -1.38 -3.47
C VAL A 111 3.32 -0.90 -4.34
N TYR A 112 3.57 0.17 -5.09
CA TYR A 112 2.67 0.61 -6.16
C TYR A 112 2.97 -0.12 -7.44
N GLU A 113 1.95 -0.72 -8.05
CA GLU A 113 2.04 -1.33 -9.37
C GLU A 113 1.14 -0.58 -10.36
N ALA A 114 1.70 -0.07 -11.45
CA ALA A 114 0.92 0.61 -12.47
C ALA A 114 1.44 0.29 -13.88
N PRO A 115 0.55 0.37 -14.91
CA PRO A 115 0.93 0.13 -16.30
C PRO A 115 1.94 1.17 -16.79
N VAL A 116 2.85 0.72 -17.66
CA VAL A 116 3.75 1.55 -18.45
C VAL A 116 3.60 1.18 -19.92
N GLU A 117 4.49 1.68 -20.77
CA GLU A 117 4.45 1.39 -22.21
C GLU A 117 4.58 -0.12 -22.50
N GLY A 118 3.98 -0.58 -23.59
CA GLY A 118 4.09 -1.97 -24.07
C GLY A 118 3.31 -2.97 -23.21
N SER A 119 2.22 -2.55 -22.58
CA SER A 119 1.40 -3.39 -21.69
C SER A 119 2.14 -3.98 -20.48
N MET A 120 3.34 -3.46 -20.19
CA MET A 120 4.10 -3.83 -19.01
C MET A 120 3.61 -3.05 -17.78
N ASN A 121 3.80 -3.63 -16.62
CA ASN A 121 3.68 -2.92 -15.36
C ASN A 121 5.07 -2.60 -14.81
N ARG A 122 5.11 -1.62 -13.94
CA ARG A 122 6.31 -1.26 -13.19
C ARG A 122 5.95 -1.12 -11.74
N TYR A 123 6.91 -1.35 -10.86
CA TYR A 123 6.75 -1.11 -9.43
C TYR A 123 7.42 0.19 -9.01
N MET A 124 6.86 0.79 -7.98
CA MET A 124 7.55 1.72 -7.10
C MET A 124 7.48 1.13 -5.70
N ALA A 125 8.63 0.75 -5.16
CA ALA A 125 8.74 0.22 -3.82
C ALA A 125 9.07 1.35 -2.84
N LEU A 126 8.31 1.41 -1.73
CA LEU A 126 8.55 2.32 -0.62
C LEU A 126 9.24 1.54 0.49
N ILE A 127 10.48 1.93 0.81
CA ILE A 127 11.36 1.22 1.76
C ILE A 127 11.85 2.21 2.81
N GLU A 128 11.59 1.94 4.09
CA GLU A 128 12.07 2.74 5.23
C GLU A 128 13.49 2.32 5.65
N ASP A 129 13.74 1.01 5.72
CA ASP A 129 15.01 0.44 6.15
C ASP A 129 15.79 -0.12 4.95
N TYR A 130 16.58 0.74 4.31
CA TYR A 130 17.36 0.38 3.11
C TYR A 130 18.88 0.54 3.29
N ASP A 131 19.34 0.91 4.48
CA ASP A 131 20.75 1.26 4.72
C ASP A 131 21.71 0.11 4.45
N ASP A 132 21.32 -1.13 4.77
CA ASP A 132 22.13 -2.34 4.63
C ASP A 132 21.86 -3.09 3.31
N LEU A 133 21.04 -2.51 2.41
CA LEU A 133 20.73 -3.15 1.14
C LEU A 133 21.76 -2.78 0.07
N ASP A 134 22.74 -3.66 -0.13
CA ASP A 134 23.78 -3.43 -1.15
C ASP A 134 23.25 -3.45 -2.59
N ARG A 135 22.09 -4.07 -2.83
CA ARG A 135 21.49 -4.22 -4.17
C ARG A 135 19.98 -4.06 -4.12
N ILE A 136 19.47 -3.00 -4.74
CA ILE A 136 18.03 -2.71 -4.86
C ILE A 136 17.67 -2.56 -6.34
N GLY A 137 16.65 -3.25 -6.81
CA GLY A 137 16.19 -3.15 -8.20
C GLY A 137 15.94 -4.51 -8.88
N SER A 138 15.99 -4.57 -10.24
CA SER A 138 16.59 -3.60 -11.17
C SER A 138 15.78 -2.30 -11.24
N VAL A 139 16.50 -1.18 -11.17
CA VAL A 139 15.89 0.14 -11.17
C VAL A 139 15.52 0.58 -12.59
N ARG A 140 14.42 1.31 -12.70
CA ARG A 140 13.85 1.73 -13.99
C ARG A 140 13.51 3.21 -14.03
N SER A 141 13.16 3.66 -15.23
CA SER A 141 12.87 5.06 -15.48
C SER A 141 11.56 5.51 -14.85
N CYS A 142 11.54 6.74 -14.37
CA CYS A 142 10.36 7.45 -13.88
C CYS A 142 9.28 7.60 -14.96
N ARG A 143 8.03 7.60 -14.51
CA ARG A 143 6.84 8.07 -15.25
C ARG A 143 6.09 9.10 -14.41
N PRO A 144 5.36 10.05 -15.01
CA PRO A 144 4.76 11.17 -14.28
C PRO A 144 3.95 10.77 -13.04
N TYR A 145 3.05 9.81 -13.17
CA TYR A 145 2.14 9.42 -12.08
C TYR A 145 2.85 8.80 -10.87
N TYR A 146 4.03 8.19 -11.03
CA TYR A 146 4.82 7.70 -9.89
C TYR A 146 5.39 8.83 -9.03
N THR A 147 5.57 10.01 -9.59
CA THR A 147 5.98 11.18 -8.79
C THR A 147 4.87 11.60 -7.83
N PHE A 148 3.60 11.44 -8.21
CA PHE A 148 2.47 11.71 -7.33
C PHE A 148 2.42 10.71 -6.18
N PHE A 149 2.53 9.42 -6.47
CA PHE A 149 2.57 8.37 -5.44
C PHE A 149 3.73 8.55 -4.46
N ALA A 150 4.93 8.91 -4.94
CA ALA A 150 6.08 9.14 -4.06
C ALA A 150 5.87 10.34 -3.12
N ARG A 151 5.18 11.39 -3.60
CA ARG A 151 4.90 12.60 -2.82
C ARG A 151 3.87 12.39 -1.72
N GLU A 152 2.97 11.43 -1.86
CA GLU A 152 2.01 11.05 -0.81
C GLU A 152 2.71 10.64 0.49
N PHE A 153 3.95 10.15 0.39
CA PHE A 153 4.76 9.67 1.50
C PHE A 153 5.95 10.58 1.83
N GLU A 154 6.02 11.79 1.29
CA GLU A 154 7.19 12.67 1.42
C GLU A 154 8.51 11.93 1.08
N ALA A 155 8.46 10.91 0.23
CA ALA A 155 9.57 10.01 -0.06
C ALA A 155 10.67 10.69 -0.89
N VAL A 156 11.94 10.28 -0.67
CA VAL A 156 13.02 10.59 -1.62
C VAL A 156 12.89 9.63 -2.81
N TYR A 157 12.71 10.19 -4.00
CA TYR A 157 12.38 9.39 -5.18
C TYR A 157 13.61 8.95 -5.95
N ALA A 158 13.81 7.65 -6.12
CA ALA A 158 14.96 7.03 -6.79
C ALA A 158 14.56 6.36 -8.11
N HIS A 159 15.22 6.72 -9.20
CA HIS A 159 14.92 6.20 -10.53
C HIS A 159 16.16 6.14 -11.43
N TYR A 160 16.08 5.41 -12.54
CA TYR A 160 17.17 5.31 -13.51
C TYR A 160 16.72 5.88 -14.86
N GLY A 161 16.89 7.20 -15.04
CA GLY A 161 16.35 7.96 -16.14
C GLY A 161 14.83 8.18 -16.04
N GLN A 162 14.28 8.88 -17.02
CA GLN A 162 12.86 9.25 -17.08
C GLN A 162 12.39 9.39 -18.53
N ASN A 163 11.07 9.46 -18.73
CA ASN A 163 10.53 9.99 -19.98
C ASN A 163 10.43 11.53 -19.89
N THR A 164 10.30 12.18 -21.06
CA THR A 164 10.26 13.65 -21.14
C THR A 164 9.08 14.25 -20.37
N PHE A 165 7.94 13.55 -20.33
CA PHE A 165 6.73 14.03 -19.64
C PHE A 165 6.87 14.04 -18.10
N ALA A 166 7.84 13.32 -17.56
CA ALA A 166 8.08 13.31 -16.12
C ALA A 166 8.93 14.51 -15.64
N LEU A 167 9.66 15.18 -16.53
CA LEU A 167 10.59 16.26 -16.16
C LEU A 167 9.96 17.38 -15.33
N PRO A 168 8.79 17.97 -15.69
CA PRO A 168 8.20 19.04 -14.91
C PRO A 168 7.81 18.65 -13.48
N TYR A 169 7.55 17.39 -13.25
CA TYR A 169 7.18 16.86 -11.92
C TYR A 169 8.42 16.52 -11.09
N LEU A 170 9.49 16.04 -11.71
CA LEU A 170 10.77 15.78 -11.06
C LEU A 170 11.44 17.07 -10.59
N GLU A 171 11.29 18.18 -11.32
CA GLU A 171 11.79 19.50 -10.93
C GLU A 171 11.14 20.04 -9.63
N GLN A 172 10.02 19.48 -9.21
CA GLN A 172 9.24 19.90 -8.05
C GLN A 172 9.40 18.97 -6.83
N MET A 173 10.34 18.01 -6.88
CA MET A 173 10.54 17.06 -5.80
C MET A 173 12.00 16.67 -5.64
N GLU A 174 12.33 16.16 -4.49
CA GLU A 174 13.64 15.60 -4.19
C GLU A 174 13.77 14.20 -4.82
N HIS A 175 14.74 14.05 -5.73
CA HIS A 175 14.91 12.80 -6.44
C HIS A 175 16.38 12.49 -6.75
N LEU A 176 16.70 11.22 -6.93
CA LEU A 176 18.00 10.71 -7.29
C LEU A 176 17.92 9.99 -8.65
N ASP A 177 18.52 10.59 -9.69
CA ASP A 177 18.59 9.97 -11.02
C ASP A 177 19.88 9.17 -11.18
N GLY A 178 19.77 7.88 -11.53
CA GLY A 178 20.92 7.00 -11.77
C GLY A 178 21.71 7.31 -13.05
N ILE A 179 21.27 8.26 -13.88
CA ILE A 179 21.98 8.65 -15.11
C ILE A 179 22.81 9.91 -14.89
N LYS A 180 22.33 10.84 -14.08
CA LYS A 180 22.96 12.16 -13.93
C LYS A 180 22.76 12.74 -12.52
N GLY A 181 23.53 13.77 -12.19
CA GLY A 181 23.46 14.48 -10.92
C GLY A 181 24.05 13.69 -9.76
N ASN A 182 23.78 14.13 -8.53
CA ASN A 182 24.35 13.55 -7.31
C ASN A 182 23.94 12.09 -7.08
N GLY A 183 22.80 11.68 -7.62
CA GLY A 183 22.30 10.31 -7.51
C GLY A 183 23.11 9.28 -8.28
N ALA A 184 23.77 9.66 -9.37
CA ALA A 184 24.39 8.72 -10.30
C ALA A 184 25.42 7.79 -9.65
N SER A 185 26.16 8.23 -8.62
CA SER A 185 27.13 7.43 -7.88
C SER A 185 26.53 6.31 -7.03
N ALA A 186 25.24 6.39 -6.71
CA ALA A 186 24.53 5.39 -5.93
C ALA A 186 24.11 4.17 -6.74
N TYR A 187 24.23 4.24 -8.07
CA TYR A 187 23.81 3.18 -8.97
C TYR A 187 24.99 2.48 -9.64
N PHE A 188 24.73 1.23 -10.00
CA PHE A 188 25.71 0.39 -10.70
C PHE A 188 25.03 -0.58 -11.65
N ARG A 189 25.79 -1.14 -12.59
CA ARG A 189 25.32 -2.19 -13.48
C ARG A 189 26.02 -3.49 -13.21
N THR A 190 25.26 -4.58 -13.23
CA THR A 190 25.78 -5.94 -13.06
C THR A 190 25.96 -6.64 -14.39
N LYS A 191 26.71 -7.76 -14.39
CA LYS A 191 26.97 -8.60 -15.58
C LYS A 191 26.09 -9.85 -15.61
N ASP A 192 25.41 -10.17 -14.53
CA ASP A 192 24.52 -11.33 -14.40
C ASP A 192 23.22 -11.21 -15.19
N ARG A 193 22.89 -9.99 -15.64
CA ARG A 193 21.71 -9.70 -16.46
C ARG A 193 22.06 -8.80 -17.63
N LYS A 194 21.23 -8.87 -18.68
CA LYS A 194 21.38 -8.02 -19.86
C LYS A 194 20.75 -6.63 -19.63
N THR A 195 21.33 -5.62 -20.22
CA THR A 195 20.70 -4.29 -20.35
C THR A 195 19.33 -4.45 -21.03
N PRO A 196 18.27 -3.76 -20.53
CA PRO A 196 18.25 -2.71 -19.52
C PRO A 196 17.94 -3.22 -18.09
N HIS A 197 17.89 -4.53 -17.83
CA HIS A 197 17.46 -5.14 -16.57
C HIS A 197 18.58 -5.32 -15.54
N ASN A 198 19.70 -4.64 -15.70
CA ASN A 198 20.94 -4.83 -14.92
C ASN A 198 21.39 -3.57 -14.16
N ALA A 199 20.57 -2.54 -14.05
CA ALA A 199 20.85 -1.36 -13.26
C ALA A 199 20.28 -1.52 -11.85
N TYR A 200 21.11 -1.31 -10.83
CA TYR A 200 20.76 -1.44 -9.42
C TYR A 200 21.23 -0.23 -8.63
N ALA A 201 20.62 0.01 -7.48
CA ALA A 201 21.07 0.99 -6.50
C ALA A 201 21.64 0.29 -5.26
N SER A 202 22.50 0.98 -4.53
CA SER A 202 23.02 0.56 -3.22
C SER A 202 22.45 1.47 -2.15
N GLY A 203 21.82 0.91 -1.10
CA GLY A 203 21.24 1.64 0.01
C GLY A 203 22.24 2.58 0.68
N PRO A 204 23.43 2.10 1.10
CA PRO A 204 24.48 2.97 1.68
C PRO A 204 24.87 4.15 0.77
N LYS A 205 24.93 3.93 -0.55
CA LYS A 205 25.27 5.00 -1.51
C LYS A 205 24.10 5.94 -1.78
N LEU A 206 22.86 5.45 -1.73
CA LEU A 206 21.67 6.31 -1.78
C LEU A 206 21.63 7.25 -0.57
N ARG A 207 21.97 6.75 0.63
CA ARG A 207 22.11 7.59 1.83
C ARG A 207 23.15 8.71 1.64
N GLN A 208 24.31 8.36 1.16
CA GLN A 208 25.35 9.35 0.84
C GLN A 208 24.90 10.38 -0.20
N ALA A 209 24.16 9.94 -1.22
CA ALA A 209 23.62 10.83 -2.25
C ALA A 209 22.53 11.77 -1.74
N ILE A 210 21.66 11.31 -0.83
CA ILE A 210 20.66 12.10 -0.13
C ILE A 210 21.34 13.23 0.67
N GLU A 211 22.32 12.88 1.50
CA GLU A 211 23.12 13.81 2.28
C GLU A 211 23.86 14.82 1.39
N ALA A 212 24.56 14.35 0.36
CA ALA A 212 25.30 15.19 -0.57
C ALA A 212 24.40 16.14 -1.39
N SER A 213 23.11 15.80 -1.55
CA SER A 213 22.11 16.65 -2.22
C SER A 213 21.48 17.66 -1.26
N GLY A 214 21.75 17.58 0.05
CA GLY A 214 21.15 18.42 1.06
C GLY A 214 19.66 18.13 1.30
N TYR A 215 19.20 16.94 0.96
CA TYR A 215 17.81 16.54 1.17
C TYR A 215 17.55 16.20 2.65
N ALA A 216 16.39 16.60 3.15
CA ALA A 216 16.00 16.27 4.51
C ALA A 216 15.83 14.77 4.69
N ASP A 217 16.40 14.23 5.78
CA ASP A 217 16.29 12.81 6.12
C ASP A 217 15.00 12.49 6.84
N ALA A 218 14.55 13.38 7.73
CA ALA A 218 13.34 13.23 8.50
C ALA A 218 12.12 13.78 7.76
N TYR A 219 10.96 13.25 8.09
CA TYR A 219 9.68 13.85 7.69
C TYR A 219 9.56 15.29 8.18
N PRO A 220 8.88 16.18 7.44
CA PRO A 220 8.53 17.51 7.96
C PRO A 220 7.57 17.35 9.16
N GLU A 221 7.67 18.28 10.12
CA GLU A 221 6.80 18.27 11.32
C GLU A 221 5.30 18.28 10.99
N SER A 222 4.93 18.80 9.83
CA SER A 222 3.55 18.84 9.35
C SER A 222 3.06 17.52 8.71
N TYR A 223 3.90 16.50 8.62
CA TYR A 223 3.50 15.24 8.01
C TYR A 223 2.75 14.37 9.01
N GLU A 224 1.49 14.09 8.72
CA GLU A 224 0.59 13.30 9.56
C GLU A 224 0.44 11.83 9.10
N GLY A 225 1.17 11.45 8.04
CA GLY A 225 1.05 10.13 7.41
C GLY A 225 0.05 10.13 6.25
N HIS A 226 0.24 9.19 5.33
CA HIS A 226 -0.69 8.94 4.22
C HIS A 226 -1.82 7.99 4.64
N TYR A 227 -1.52 7.04 5.53
CA TYR A 227 -2.47 6.07 6.05
C TYR A 227 -2.87 6.38 7.49
N THR A 228 -4.13 6.04 7.81
CA THR A 228 -4.61 5.96 9.19
C THR A 228 -4.76 4.49 9.55
N PHE A 229 -4.04 4.06 10.56
CA PHE A 229 -4.10 2.68 11.05
C PHE A 229 -5.11 2.55 12.17
N ALA A 230 -5.85 1.45 12.18
CA ALA A 230 -6.72 1.11 13.29
C ALA A 230 -5.87 0.75 14.54
N PRO A 231 -6.31 1.10 15.76
CA PRO A 231 -5.64 0.64 16.97
C PRO A 231 -5.69 -0.89 17.09
N GLU A 232 -4.67 -1.48 17.69
CA GLU A 232 -4.60 -2.94 17.90
C GLU A 232 -5.79 -3.47 18.72
N SER A 233 -6.29 -2.65 19.65
CA SER A 233 -7.46 -2.95 20.48
C SER A 233 -8.79 -2.97 19.72
N ALA A 234 -8.84 -2.37 18.53
CA ALA A 234 -10.04 -2.27 17.70
C ALA A 234 -9.72 -2.45 16.21
N PRO A 235 -9.30 -3.66 15.78
CA PRO A 235 -8.99 -3.92 14.38
C PRO A 235 -10.22 -3.76 13.50
N VAL A 236 -10.04 -3.21 12.29
CA VAL A 236 -11.12 -3.07 11.32
C VAL A 236 -11.45 -4.43 10.73
N CYS A 237 -12.70 -4.88 10.92
CA CYS A 237 -13.24 -6.09 10.31
C CYS A 237 -14.45 -5.71 9.43
N PHE A 238 -14.50 -6.24 8.22
CA PHE A 238 -15.63 -6.06 7.32
C PHE A 238 -16.55 -7.29 7.43
N GLU A 239 -17.56 -7.20 8.32
CA GLU A 239 -18.52 -8.30 8.55
C GLU A 239 -19.32 -8.65 7.27
N ASP A 240 -19.61 -7.64 6.44
CA ASP A 240 -20.30 -7.80 5.15
C ASP A 240 -19.33 -7.98 3.98
N GLY A 241 -18.06 -8.19 4.23
CA GLY A 241 -17.03 -8.37 3.22
C GLY A 241 -17.21 -9.67 2.41
N ILE A 242 -16.91 -9.61 1.12
CA ILE A 242 -16.86 -10.82 0.28
C ILE A 242 -15.52 -11.50 0.51
N ALA A 243 -15.54 -12.75 0.95
CA ALA A 243 -14.32 -13.54 1.09
C ALA A 243 -13.63 -13.71 -0.26
N ALA A 244 -12.37 -13.30 -0.34
CA ALA A 244 -11.56 -13.36 -1.55
C ALA A 244 -10.37 -14.31 -1.36
N ALA A 245 -10.54 -15.59 -1.68
CA ALA A 245 -9.43 -16.56 -1.67
C ALA A 245 -8.38 -16.26 -2.76
N LYS A 246 -8.81 -15.58 -3.83
CA LYS A 246 -7.94 -15.20 -4.94
C LYS A 246 -8.34 -13.83 -5.49
N VAL A 247 -7.33 -12.97 -5.73
CA VAL A 247 -7.50 -11.64 -6.34
C VAL A 247 -6.68 -11.55 -7.61
N VAL A 248 -7.29 -11.12 -8.72
CA VAL A 248 -6.64 -10.97 -10.03
C VAL A 248 -6.74 -9.52 -10.49
N PRO A 249 -5.64 -8.73 -10.45
CA PRO A 249 -5.65 -7.32 -10.83
C PRO A 249 -5.91 -7.03 -12.33
N GLY A 250 -5.89 -8.05 -13.18
CA GLY A 250 -6.24 -7.93 -14.60
C GLY A 250 -5.13 -7.39 -15.50
N TYR A 251 -3.89 -7.32 -15.05
CA TYR A 251 -2.75 -6.95 -15.90
C TYR A 251 -2.37 -8.08 -16.86
N GLN A 252 -2.31 -7.77 -18.16
CA GLN A 252 -2.24 -8.80 -19.18
C GLN A 252 -0.87 -9.48 -19.34
N LEU A 253 0.24 -8.72 -19.30
CA LEU A 253 1.56 -9.27 -19.64
C LEU A 253 2.11 -10.15 -18.50
N SER A 254 2.12 -9.66 -17.28
CA SER A 254 2.59 -10.41 -16.12
C SER A 254 1.54 -11.36 -15.57
N ASN A 255 0.27 -11.12 -15.92
CA ASN A 255 -0.90 -11.87 -15.46
C ASN A 255 -0.83 -12.23 -13.96
N PRO A 256 -0.74 -11.20 -13.08
CA PRO A 256 -0.53 -11.43 -11.67
C PRO A 256 -1.81 -11.87 -10.99
N TRP A 257 -1.63 -12.63 -9.90
CA TRP A 257 -2.71 -12.93 -8.97
C TRP A 257 -2.16 -13.04 -7.56
N PHE A 258 -3.07 -12.93 -6.59
CA PHE A 258 -2.80 -13.15 -5.18
C PHE A 258 -3.65 -14.31 -4.69
N GLU A 259 -3.09 -15.20 -3.87
CA GLU A 259 -3.79 -16.30 -3.21
C GLU A 259 -3.68 -16.13 -1.70
N TYR A 260 -4.83 -16.21 -1.02
CA TYR A 260 -4.90 -16.12 0.43
C TYR A 260 -4.45 -17.43 1.07
N HIS A 261 -3.57 -17.33 2.04
CA HIS A 261 -3.05 -18.43 2.84
C HIS A 261 -3.62 -18.34 4.25
N PRO A 262 -4.57 -19.21 4.63
CA PRO A 262 -5.23 -19.14 5.93
C PRO A 262 -4.32 -19.53 7.10
N GLU A 263 -3.20 -20.20 6.85
CA GLU A 263 -2.21 -20.62 7.83
C GLU A 263 -1.45 -19.44 8.47
N ASP A 264 -1.30 -18.33 7.76
CA ASP A 264 -0.62 -17.12 8.22
C ASP A 264 -1.44 -15.84 8.03
N GLY A 265 -2.60 -15.95 7.34
CA GLY A 265 -3.50 -14.83 7.09
C GLY A 265 -3.03 -13.88 6.00
N LEU A 266 -2.07 -14.27 5.18
CA LEU A 266 -1.45 -13.44 4.16
C LEU A 266 -1.92 -13.79 2.75
N TYR A 267 -1.76 -12.82 1.83
CA TYR A 267 -1.89 -13.03 0.39
C TYR A 267 -0.50 -13.13 -0.23
N TYR A 268 -0.23 -14.28 -0.87
CA TYR A 268 1.00 -14.49 -1.64
C TYR A 268 0.79 -14.10 -3.09
N ARG A 269 1.77 -13.40 -3.64
CA ARG A 269 1.70 -12.92 -5.01
C ARG A 269 2.33 -13.90 -5.99
N TYR A 270 1.66 -14.03 -7.14
CA TYR A 270 2.11 -14.84 -8.28
C TYR A 270 2.13 -13.98 -9.54
N GLN A 271 2.98 -14.32 -10.50
CA GLN A 271 3.02 -13.71 -11.83
C GLN A 271 3.79 -14.58 -12.82
N TYR A 272 3.58 -14.36 -14.10
CA TYR A 272 4.26 -15.14 -15.16
C TYR A 272 4.09 -16.67 -15.02
N GLY A 273 3.01 -17.12 -14.43
CA GLY A 273 2.67 -18.52 -14.24
C GLY A 273 3.31 -19.20 -13.02
N GLY A 274 3.91 -18.47 -12.09
CA GLY A 274 4.52 -19.02 -10.88
C GLY A 274 4.59 -18.02 -9.73
N PRO A 275 5.16 -18.42 -8.58
CA PRO A 275 5.37 -17.53 -7.44
C PRO A 275 6.19 -16.30 -7.83
N HIS A 276 5.80 -15.14 -7.31
CA HIS A 276 6.59 -13.94 -7.47
C HIS A 276 7.69 -13.92 -6.42
N MET A 277 8.93 -14.08 -6.88
CA MET A 277 10.11 -14.14 -6.02
C MET A 277 10.85 -12.82 -6.00
N GLY A 278 11.05 -12.27 -4.79
CA GLY A 278 12.13 -11.35 -4.49
C GLY A 278 13.42 -12.11 -4.15
N ASP A 279 14.46 -11.38 -3.80
CA ASP A 279 15.77 -11.96 -3.43
C ASP A 279 15.74 -12.64 -2.05
N ALA A 280 14.81 -12.28 -1.17
CA ALA A 280 14.65 -12.85 0.16
C ALA A 280 13.51 -13.88 0.28
N GLY A 281 12.79 -14.18 -0.80
CA GLY A 281 11.70 -15.14 -0.80
C GLY A 281 10.50 -14.72 -1.66
N GLN A 282 9.38 -15.41 -1.50
CA GLN A 282 8.13 -15.06 -2.16
C GLN A 282 7.52 -13.78 -1.56
N ILE A 283 6.87 -13.01 -2.41
CA ILE A 283 6.16 -11.77 -2.06
C ILE A 283 4.69 -12.08 -1.90
#